data_666a12a9376b66cf0dfd46dc2494a628
#
_entry.id   666a12a9376b66cf0dfd46dc2494a628
#
_cell.length_a   1.000
_cell.length_b   1.000
_cell.length_c   1.000
_cell.angle_alpha   90.00
_cell.angle_beta   90.00
_cell.angle_gamma   90.00
#
_symmetry.space_group_name_H-M   'P 1'
#
loop_
_entity.id
_entity.type
_entity.pdbx_description
1 polymer ?
#
loop_
_entity_poly.entity_id
_entity_poly.type
_entity_poly.pdbx_seq_one_letter_code
_entity_poly.pdbx_strand_id
1 'polypeptide(L)'
;MPDPASTRQEIPLFPLGTVLFPGGPLPLRIFEARYIDLVRRCMRENSGFGVVLLQEGPEAGDGPTATSEVGTYARIVDFSGQPDGLLGIEARGERRFRILSRSRARDGLNLAEVEWLPDEMRVPVPEEFSDLGPALDYVLGQVGDPYESLERRLDDAGWVAGRLAEILPLPPAHKQRCLEIDDPVERLRYLRPLFEITTEPPTAGIEPDDDADPDED
;
A
#
# COMPACT_ATOMS: atom_id res chain seq x y z
N MET A 1 -26.91 13.91 7.63
CA MET A 1 -26.29 12.64 7.97
C MET A 1 -26.38 11.77 6.72
N PRO A 2 -25.28 11.25 6.15
CA PRO A 2 -25.40 10.29 5.07
C PRO A 2 -26.05 9.01 5.61
N ASP A 3 -26.91 8.46 4.80
CA ASP A 3 -27.64 7.23 5.07
C ASP A 3 -26.64 6.07 5.27
N PRO A 4 -26.65 5.35 6.40
CA PRO A 4 -25.76 4.22 6.62
C PRO A 4 -26.06 3.02 5.67
N ALA A 5 -27.10 3.10 4.85
CA ALA A 5 -27.46 2.09 3.86
C ALA A 5 -26.84 2.33 2.47
N SER A 6 -26.20 3.45 2.19
CA SER A 6 -25.51 3.65 0.90
C SER A 6 -24.09 3.11 0.97
N THR A 7 -23.96 1.82 0.70
CA THR A 7 -22.64 1.17 0.55
C THR A 7 -21.90 1.65 -0.69
N ARG A 8 -22.52 2.45 -1.58
CA ARG A 8 -21.97 2.89 -2.86
C ARG A 8 -21.70 4.39 -2.88
N GLN A 9 -20.58 4.76 -3.48
CA GLN A 9 -20.17 6.16 -3.62
C GLN A 9 -19.29 6.31 -4.87
N GLU A 10 -19.41 7.47 -5.56
CA GLU A 10 -18.43 7.85 -6.57
C GLU A 10 -17.25 8.55 -5.91
N ILE A 11 -16.04 8.08 -6.19
CA ILE A 11 -14.80 8.66 -5.69
C ILE A 11 -13.80 8.88 -6.83
N PRO A 12 -12.94 9.90 -6.72
CA PRO A 12 -11.79 10.06 -7.60
C PRO A 12 -10.74 8.99 -7.31
N LEU A 13 -10.09 8.50 -8.37
CA LEU A 13 -9.03 7.50 -8.26
C LEU A 13 -7.66 8.11 -8.54
N PHE A 14 -6.67 7.63 -7.81
CA PHE A 14 -5.26 7.86 -8.00
C PHE A 14 -4.56 6.50 -8.25
N PRO A 15 -4.38 6.09 -9.52
CA PRO A 15 -3.63 4.89 -9.86
C PRO A 15 -2.13 5.07 -9.57
N LEU A 16 -1.53 4.10 -8.87
CA LEU A 16 -0.11 4.11 -8.49
C LEU A 16 0.51 2.72 -8.67
N GLY A 17 1.81 2.65 -8.91
CA GLY A 17 2.58 1.40 -8.93
C GLY A 17 2.78 0.77 -7.55
N THR A 18 2.13 1.30 -6.53
CA THR A 18 2.19 0.79 -5.14
C THR A 18 0.82 0.50 -4.58
N VAL A 19 0.77 -0.29 -3.51
CA VAL A 19 -0.45 -0.65 -2.79
C VAL A 19 -0.47 0.05 -1.44
N LEU A 20 -1.55 0.78 -1.16
CA LEU A 20 -1.79 1.42 0.12
C LEU A 20 -2.67 0.53 1.00
N PHE A 21 -2.28 0.36 2.27
CA PHE A 21 -3.08 -0.37 3.26
C PHE A 21 -3.79 0.60 4.24
N PRO A 22 -4.89 0.16 4.87
CA PRO A 22 -5.51 0.94 5.96
C PRO A 22 -4.51 1.31 7.05
N GLY A 23 -4.52 2.58 7.48
CA GLY A 23 -3.58 3.12 8.43
C GLY A 23 -2.17 3.41 7.89
N GLY A 24 -1.86 2.99 6.66
CA GLY A 24 -0.56 3.20 6.03
C GLY A 24 -0.31 4.62 5.58
N PRO A 25 0.93 5.11 5.67
CA PRO A 25 1.32 6.41 5.14
C PRO A 25 1.60 6.32 3.64
N LEU A 26 1.29 7.40 2.93
CA LEU A 26 1.55 7.53 1.50
C LEU A 26 2.06 8.95 1.20
N PRO A 27 3.37 9.16 1.17
CA PRO A 27 3.94 10.42 0.69
C PRO A 27 3.82 10.48 -0.84
N LEU A 28 3.30 11.59 -1.35
CA LEU A 28 3.12 11.83 -2.79
C LEU A 28 3.70 13.17 -3.21
N ARG A 29 4.30 13.20 -4.41
CA ARG A 29 4.70 14.41 -5.11
C ARG A 29 3.74 14.66 -6.25
N ILE A 30 3.04 15.78 -6.20
CA ILE A 30 1.97 16.11 -7.13
C ILE A 30 2.48 17.12 -8.15
N PHE A 31 2.47 16.73 -9.43
CA PHE A 31 2.94 17.58 -10.54
C PHE A 31 1.91 17.71 -11.69
N GLU A 32 0.94 16.80 -11.79
CA GLU A 32 -0.08 16.87 -12.82
C GLU A 32 -1.24 17.80 -12.37
N ALA A 33 -1.71 18.66 -13.29
CA ALA A 33 -2.77 19.63 -13.02
C ALA A 33 -4.05 18.97 -12.47
N ARG A 34 -4.48 17.83 -13.03
CA ARG A 34 -5.66 17.10 -12.57
C ARG A 34 -5.56 16.63 -11.11
N TYR A 35 -4.36 16.24 -10.66
CA TYR A 35 -4.14 15.81 -9.27
C TYR A 35 -3.93 17.02 -8.34
N ILE A 36 -3.37 18.12 -8.80
CA ILE A 36 -3.35 19.39 -8.04
C ILE A 36 -4.79 19.85 -7.75
N ASP A 37 -5.67 19.80 -8.75
CA ASP A 37 -7.06 20.18 -8.59
C ASP A 37 -7.85 19.19 -7.73
N LEU A 38 -7.51 17.88 -7.81
CA LEU A 38 -8.02 16.86 -6.89
C LEU A 38 -7.66 17.17 -5.44
N VAL A 39 -6.38 17.47 -5.15
CA VAL A 39 -5.92 17.83 -3.80
C VAL A 39 -6.68 19.06 -3.27
N ARG A 40 -6.79 20.12 -4.07
CA ARG A 40 -7.57 21.33 -3.71
C ARG A 40 -9.01 21.00 -3.40
N ARG A 41 -9.65 20.12 -4.21
CA ARG A 41 -11.02 19.66 -3.97
C ARG A 41 -11.14 18.89 -2.66
N CYS A 42 -10.26 17.90 -2.44
CA CYS A 42 -10.25 17.10 -1.22
C CYS A 42 -10.14 17.97 0.03
N MET A 43 -9.29 18.99 0.01
CA MET A 43 -9.13 19.90 1.13
C MET A 43 -10.35 20.77 1.38
N ARG A 44 -10.95 21.33 0.32
CA ARG A 44 -12.15 22.17 0.44
C ARG A 44 -13.35 21.39 0.95
N GLU A 45 -13.50 20.13 0.52
CA GLU A 45 -14.66 19.28 0.79
C GLU A 45 -14.44 18.35 1.98
N ASN A 46 -13.27 18.41 2.61
CA ASN A 46 -12.86 17.45 3.65
C ASN A 46 -13.10 16.00 3.22
N SER A 47 -12.69 15.69 1.98
CA SER A 47 -12.82 14.39 1.34
C SER A 47 -11.45 13.79 1.06
N GLY A 48 -11.40 12.62 0.44
CA GLY A 48 -10.18 11.94 0.02
C GLY A 48 -10.30 11.37 -1.39
N PHE A 49 -9.46 10.42 -1.70
CA PHE A 49 -9.38 9.77 -3.00
C PHE A 49 -9.05 8.28 -2.85
N GLY A 50 -9.42 7.47 -3.84
CA GLY A 50 -9.10 6.05 -3.87
C GLY A 50 -7.73 5.81 -4.48
N VAL A 51 -6.85 5.13 -3.75
CA VAL A 51 -5.57 4.62 -4.27
C VAL A 51 -5.77 3.20 -4.76
N VAL A 52 -5.37 2.93 -6.00
CA VAL A 52 -5.50 1.63 -6.65
C VAL A 52 -4.19 1.25 -7.34
N LEU A 53 -3.84 -0.03 -7.27
CA LEU A 53 -2.65 -0.53 -7.96
C LEU A 53 -2.83 -0.43 -9.47
N LEU A 54 -1.90 0.23 -10.14
CA LEU A 54 -1.78 0.26 -11.59
C LEU A 54 -1.24 -1.09 -12.08
N GLN A 55 -1.98 -1.76 -12.94
CA GLN A 55 -1.58 -3.03 -13.55
C GLN A 55 -0.95 -2.81 -14.92
N GLU A 56 -1.54 -1.92 -15.71
CA GLU A 56 -1.05 -1.57 -17.05
C GLU A 56 -1.25 -0.08 -17.33
N GLY A 57 -0.35 0.49 -18.09
CA GLY A 57 -0.39 1.90 -18.50
C GLY A 57 0.54 2.78 -17.66
N PRO A 58 0.64 4.07 -17.99
CA PRO A 58 1.46 5.02 -17.26
C PRO A 58 0.78 5.52 -15.98
N GLU A 59 1.57 5.76 -14.93
CA GLU A 59 1.08 6.47 -13.73
C GLU A 59 0.70 7.92 -14.06
N ALA A 60 1.42 8.53 -14.99
CA ALA A 60 1.26 9.91 -15.42
C ALA A 60 0.83 9.99 -16.90
N GLY A 61 0.08 11.05 -17.25
CA GLY A 61 -0.36 11.29 -18.61
C GLY A 61 -1.74 10.73 -18.95
N ASP A 62 -2.10 10.75 -20.25
CA ASP A 62 -3.46 10.48 -20.72
C ASP A 62 -3.70 9.07 -21.29
N GLY A 63 -2.76 8.16 -21.07
CA GLY A 63 -2.87 6.77 -21.54
C GLY A 63 -4.02 6.00 -20.89
N PRO A 64 -4.50 4.93 -21.54
CA PRO A 64 -5.42 4.00 -20.90
C PRO A 64 -4.71 3.31 -19.71
N THR A 65 -5.44 3.17 -18.62
CA THR A 65 -4.92 2.55 -17.40
C THR A 65 -5.79 1.37 -17.01
N ALA A 66 -5.16 0.22 -16.77
CA ALA A 66 -5.81 -0.90 -16.08
C ALA A 66 -5.37 -0.90 -14.62
N THR A 67 -6.32 -1.02 -13.71
CA THR A 67 -6.07 -1.00 -12.27
C THR A 67 -6.72 -2.19 -11.60
N SER A 68 -6.20 -2.55 -10.43
CA SER A 68 -6.84 -3.52 -9.54
C SER A 68 -8.25 -3.05 -9.14
N GLU A 69 -9.13 -4.01 -8.80
CA GLU A 69 -10.50 -3.70 -8.42
C GLU A 69 -10.66 -3.32 -6.95
N VAL A 70 -9.75 -3.79 -6.10
CA VAL A 70 -9.71 -3.43 -4.68
C VAL A 70 -8.63 -2.38 -4.47
N GLY A 71 -9.00 -1.33 -3.75
CA GLY A 71 -8.11 -0.24 -3.39
C GLY A 71 -8.36 0.26 -1.96
N THR A 72 -7.60 1.27 -1.57
CA THR A 72 -7.73 1.93 -0.27
C THR A 72 -8.03 3.40 -0.45
N TYR A 73 -9.08 3.88 0.21
CA TYR A 73 -9.40 5.29 0.28
C TYR A 73 -8.39 5.98 1.18
N ALA A 74 -7.83 7.08 0.69
CA ALA A 74 -6.80 7.85 1.37
C ALA A 74 -7.30 9.26 1.70
N ARG A 75 -6.89 9.76 2.85
CA ARG A 75 -7.13 11.14 3.27
C ARG A 75 -5.81 11.87 3.40
N ILE A 76 -5.77 13.12 2.96
CA ILE A 76 -4.60 13.99 3.11
C ILE A 76 -4.50 14.41 4.58
N VAL A 77 -3.34 14.17 5.19
CA VAL A 77 -3.08 14.46 6.61
C VAL A 77 -2.06 15.58 6.79
N ASP A 78 -1.15 15.78 5.82
CA ASP A 78 -0.14 16.84 5.89
C ASP A 78 0.31 17.29 4.50
N PHE A 79 1.03 18.42 4.46
CA PHE A 79 1.60 19.03 3.28
C PHE A 79 3.07 19.35 3.49
N SER A 80 3.87 19.11 2.44
CA SER A 80 5.27 19.51 2.42
C SER A 80 5.60 20.33 1.17
N GLY A 81 6.31 21.42 1.35
CA GLY A 81 6.93 22.13 0.23
C GLY A 81 8.16 21.36 -0.24
N GLN A 82 8.19 20.96 -1.50
CA GLN A 82 9.39 20.30 -2.06
C GLN A 82 10.41 21.35 -2.53
N PRO A 83 11.73 21.06 -2.46
CA PRO A 83 12.78 21.98 -2.88
C PRO A 83 12.67 22.41 -4.36
N ASP A 84 12.03 21.61 -5.20
CA ASP A 84 11.78 21.86 -6.62
C ASP A 84 10.48 22.64 -6.90
N GLY A 85 9.79 23.10 -5.84
CA GLY A 85 8.54 23.84 -5.93
C GLY A 85 7.29 22.97 -6.20
N LEU A 86 7.43 21.65 -6.25
CA LEU A 86 6.29 20.74 -6.37
C LEU A 86 5.52 20.64 -5.05
N LEU A 87 4.24 20.31 -5.16
CA LEU A 87 3.38 20.06 -4.01
C LEU A 87 3.65 18.64 -3.47
N GLY A 88 4.19 18.55 -2.25
CA GLY A 88 4.23 17.33 -1.48
C GLY A 88 2.99 17.19 -0.61
N ILE A 89 2.41 16.02 -0.55
CA ILE A 89 1.35 15.69 0.41
C ILE A 89 1.71 14.39 1.14
N GLU A 90 1.28 14.29 2.37
CA GLU A 90 1.20 13.02 3.09
C GLU A 90 -0.27 12.61 3.14
N ALA A 91 -0.58 11.42 2.63
CA ALA A 91 -1.89 10.83 2.74
C ALA A 91 -1.84 9.59 3.64
N ARG A 92 -2.97 9.25 4.22
CA ARG A 92 -3.13 8.06 5.07
C ARG A 92 -4.28 7.20 4.58
N GLY A 93 -4.04 5.89 4.47
CA GLY A 93 -5.08 4.93 4.12
C GLY A 93 -6.14 4.84 5.22
N GLU A 94 -7.41 4.86 4.82
CA GLU A 94 -8.54 4.69 5.73
C GLU A 94 -9.22 3.33 5.48
N ARG A 95 -10.19 3.28 4.59
CA ARG A 95 -11.05 2.12 4.32
C ARG A 95 -10.70 1.47 2.99
N ARG A 96 -10.87 0.17 2.91
CA ARG A 96 -10.82 -0.55 1.64
C ARG A 96 -12.13 -0.38 0.88
N PHE A 97 -12.04 -0.42 -0.43
CA PHE A 97 -13.20 -0.40 -1.32
C PHE A 97 -13.01 -1.36 -2.49
N ARG A 98 -14.12 -1.73 -3.13
CA ARG A 98 -14.17 -2.46 -4.40
C ARG A 98 -14.77 -1.56 -5.48
N ILE A 99 -14.13 -1.51 -6.63
CA ILE A 99 -14.64 -0.79 -7.81
C ILE A 99 -15.79 -1.59 -8.43
N LEU A 100 -16.91 -0.91 -8.66
CA LEU A 100 -18.07 -1.44 -9.37
C LEU A 100 -18.10 -0.99 -10.83
N SER A 101 -17.77 0.27 -11.07
CA SER A 101 -17.67 0.85 -12.42
C SER A 101 -16.63 1.95 -12.46
N ARG A 102 -16.11 2.22 -13.65
CA ARG A 102 -15.11 3.27 -13.88
C ARG A 102 -15.63 4.28 -14.89
N SER A 103 -15.27 5.53 -14.66
CA SER A 103 -15.55 6.63 -15.55
C SER A 103 -14.34 7.59 -15.61
N ARG A 104 -14.38 8.56 -16.51
CA ARG A 104 -13.33 9.57 -16.61
C ARG A 104 -13.96 10.96 -16.70
N ALA A 105 -13.48 11.86 -15.87
CA ALA A 105 -13.89 13.25 -15.90
C ALA A 105 -13.32 13.99 -17.13
N ARG A 106 -13.84 15.18 -17.43
CA ARG A 106 -13.41 15.97 -18.59
C ARG A 106 -11.95 16.44 -18.53
N ASP A 107 -11.43 16.60 -17.32
CA ASP A 107 -10.03 16.94 -17.03
C ASP A 107 -9.10 15.72 -17.05
N GLY A 108 -9.62 14.54 -17.43
CA GLY A 108 -8.87 13.29 -17.47
C GLY A 108 -8.72 12.56 -16.13
N LEU A 109 -9.33 13.07 -15.05
CA LEU A 109 -9.30 12.40 -13.76
C LEU A 109 -10.11 11.09 -13.81
N ASN A 110 -9.53 10.01 -13.32
CA ASN A 110 -10.24 8.74 -13.18
C ASN A 110 -11.24 8.82 -12.02
N LEU A 111 -12.45 8.34 -12.23
CA LEU A 111 -13.51 8.24 -11.24
C LEU A 111 -13.99 6.79 -11.16
N ALA A 112 -14.51 6.38 -10.02
CA ALA A 112 -15.16 5.07 -9.88
C ALA A 112 -16.36 5.15 -8.96
N GLU A 113 -17.40 4.43 -9.30
CA GLU A 113 -18.42 4.01 -8.36
C GLU A 113 -17.84 2.83 -7.57
N VAL A 114 -17.82 2.94 -6.25
CA VAL A 114 -17.21 1.95 -5.36
C VAL A 114 -18.21 1.45 -4.32
N GLU A 115 -17.96 0.22 -3.86
CA GLU A 115 -18.58 -0.37 -2.69
C GLU A 115 -17.55 -0.41 -1.55
N TRP A 116 -17.92 0.09 -0.38
CA TRP A 116 -17.06 0.03 0.79
C TRP A 116 -16.97 -1.40 1.32
N LEU A 117 -15.76 -1.89 1.46
CA LEU A 117 -15.52 -3.16 2.15
C LEU A 117 -15.66 -2.97 3.66
N PRO A 118 -16.03 -4.04 4.40
CA PRO A 118 -16.13 -3.98 5.85
C PRO A 118 -14.83 -3.47 6.48
N ASP A 119 -14.97 -2.66 7.54
CA ASP A 119 -13.85 -2.27 8.35
C ASP A 119 -13.26 -3.49 9.05
N GLU A 120 -11.94 -3.60 9.09
CA GLU A 120 -11.27 -4.69 9.78
C GLU A 120 -11.50 -4.56 11.29
N MET A 121 -12.07 -5.59 11.89
CA MET A 121 -12.12 -5.68 13.36
C MET A 121 -10.71 -5.97 13.88
N ARG A 122 -10.40 -5.41 15.06
CA ARG A 122 -9.15 -5.74 15.75
C ARG A 122 -9.14 -7.21 16.13
N VAL A 123 -8.13 -7.93 15.67
CA VAL A 123 -7.93 -9.35 15.92
C VAL A 123 -6.57 -9.53 16.58
N PRO A 124 -6.47 -10.16 17.77
CA PRO A 124 -5.19 -10.43 18.39
C PRO A 124 -4.27 -11.26 17.48
N VAL A 125 -2.97 -10.95 17.51
CA VAL A 125 -1.97 -11.75 16.79
C VAL A 125 -1.93 -13.15 17.45
N PRO A 126 -2.19 -14.24 16.68
CA PRO A 126 -2.07 -15.61 17.20
C PRO A 126 -0.65 -15.93 17.64
N GLU A 127 -0.52 -16.87 18.59
CA GLU A 127 0.78 -17.28 19.17
C GLU A 127 1.77 -17.75 18.09
N GLU A 128 1.28 -18.44 17.05
CA GLU A 128 2.09 -18.91 15.91
C GLU A 128 2.76 -17.77 15.10
N PHE A 129 2.30 -16.52 15.27
CA PHE A 129 2.84 -15.31 14.63
C PHE A 129 3.39 -14.29 15.63
N SER A 130 3.59 -14.68 16.89
CA SER A 130 3.99 -13.78 17.98
C SER A 130 5.36 -13.09 17.75
N ASP A 131 6.22 -13.67 16.95
CA ASP A 131 7.53 -13.14 16.56
C ASP A 131 7.44 -12.00 15.53
N LEU A 132 6.35 -11.93 14.74
CA LEU A 132 6.21 -10.94 13.67
C LEU A 132 6.05 -9.51 14.19
N GLY A 133 5.36 -9.33 15.32
CA GLY A 133 5.21 -8.01 15.95
C GLY A 133 6.55 -7.38 16.34
N PRO A 134 7.37 -8.05 17.18
CA PRO A 134 8.70 -7.57 17.53
C PRO A 134 9.63 -7.35 16.32
N ALA A 135 9.63 -8.27 15.35
CA ALA A 135 10.41 -8.13 14.13
C ALA A 135 9.99 -6.88 13.32
N LEU A 136 8.68 -6.65 13.18
CA LEU A 136 8.15 -5.47 12.53
C LEU A 136 8.54 -4.19 13.26
N ASP A 137 8.43 -4.16 14.59
CA ASP A 137 8.78 -2.98 15.39
C ASP A 137 10.24 -2.59 15.22
N TYR A 138 11.13 -3.60 15.22
CA TYR A 138 12.56 -3.38 14.93
C TYR A 138 12.78 -2.74 13.56
N VAL A 139 12.15 -3.28 12.50
CA VAL A 139 12.29 -2.76 11.13
C VAL A 139 11.72 -1.34 11.02
N LEU A 140 10.54 -1.08 11.60
CA LEU A 140 9.93 0.25 11.60
C LEU A 140 10.81 1.30 12.28
N GLY A 141 11.54 0.91 13.32
CA GLY A 141 12.53 1.78 13.98
C GLY A 141 13.73 2.13 13.10
N GLN A 142 14.04 1.30 12.09
CA GLN A 142 15.15 1.59 11.14
C GLN A 142 14.67 2.39 9.91
N VAL A 143 13.42 2.23 9.51
CA VAL A 143 12.88 2.92 8.31
C VAL A 143 12.69 4.42 8.56
N GLY A 144 12.32 4.83 9.80
CA GLY A 144 12.06 6.23 10.12
C GLY A 144 10.77 6.76 9.49
N ASP A 145 10.80 8.02 9.01
CA ASP A 145 9.68 8.62 8.28
C ASP A 145 9.32 7.82 7.01
N PRO A 146 8.04 7.68 6.68
CA PRO A 146 6.84 8.25 7.33
C PRO A 146 6.23 7.36 8.43
N TYR A 147 6.90 6.30 8.87
CA TYR A 147 6.36 5.32 9.84
C TYR A 147 6.59 5.71 11.30
N GLU A 148 7.48 6.68 11.57
CA GLU A 148 7.85 7.07 12.93
C GLU A 148 6.69 7.63 13.73
N SER A 149 5.79 8.38 13.06
CA SER A 149 4.60 8.99 13.67
C SER A 149 3.44 8.02 13.87
N LEU A 150 3.54 6.76 13.41
CA LEU A 150 2.44 5.80 13.52
C LEU A 150 2.30 5.25 14.94
N GLU A 151 1.06 5.23 15.43
CA GLU A 151 0.72 4.47 16.64
C GLU A 151 0.97 2.97 16.40
N ARG A 152 1.82 2.37 17.22
CA ARG A 152 2.16 0.95 17.15
C ARG A 152 1.01 0.08 17.69
N ARG A 153 0.56 -0.89 16.89
CA ARG A 153 -0.46 -1.87 17.26
C ARG A 153 0.04 -3.28 17.01
N LEU A 154 1.15 -3.61 17.67
CA LEU A 154 1.88 -4.85 17.45
C LEU A 154 1.11 -6.11 17.90
N ASP A 155 0.04 -5.93 18.66
CA ASP A 155 -0.89 -6.97 19.10
C ASP A 155 -2.10 -7.16 18.17
N ASP A 156 -2.23 -6.32 17.10
CA ASP A 156 -3.32 -6.36 16.12
C ASP A 156 -2.85 -7.03 14.83
N ALA A 157 -3.41 -8.20 14.51
CA ALA A 157 -3.06 -8.97 13.33
C ALA A 157 -3.23 -8.19 12.02
N GLY A 158 -4.30 -7.38 11.90
CA GLY A 158 -4.58 -6.56 10.73
C GLY A 158 -3.53 -5.48 10.54
N TRP A 159 -3.17 -4.80 11.63
CA TRP A 159 -2.14 -3.77 11.62
C TRP A 159 -0.76 -4.35 11.29
N VAL A 160 -0.37 -5.44 11.95
CA VAL A 160 0.92 -6.13 11.72
C VAL A 160 1.03 -6.61 10.27
N ALA A 161 0.00 -7.30 9.78
CA ALA A 161 -0.01 -7.80 8.40
C ALA A 161 0.06 -6.66 7.36
N GLY A 162 -0.70 -5.56 7.58
CA GLY A 162 -0.66 -4.40 6.70
C GLY A 162 0.73 -3.76 6.63
N ARG A 163 1.34 -3.52 7.77
CA ARG A 163 2.70 -2.91 7.83
C ARG A 163 3.77 -3.81 7.26
N LEU A 164 3.73 -5.12 7.55
CA LEU A 164 4.64 -6.09 6.92
C LEU A 164 4.52 -6.07 5.40
N ALA A 165 3.28 -6.13 4.87
CA ALA A 165 3.05 -6.09 3.43
C ALA A 165 3.57 -4.81 2.77
N GLU A 166 3.53 -3.66 3.46
CA GLU A 166 4.08 -2.39 2.95
C GLU A 166 5.60 -2.38 2.90
N ILE A 167 6.25 -2.84 3.98
CA ILE A 167 7.71 -2.68 4.17
C ILE A 167 8.48 -3.75 3.43
N LEU A 168 7.96 -4.98 3.39
CA LEU A 168 8.65 -6.07 2.71
C LEU A 168 8.84 -5.75 1.23
N PRO A 169 10.00 -6.07 0.64
CA PRO A 169 10.30 -5.86 -0.77
C PRO A 169 9.57 -6.87 -1.67
N LEU A 170 8.25 -6.96 -1.50
CA LEU A 170 7.39 -7.85 -2.26
C LEU A 170 6.99 -7.23 -3.60
N PRO A 171 6.86 -8.06 -4.66
CA PRO A 171 6.22 -7.64 -5.89
C PRO A 171 4.83 -7.04 -5.64
N PRO A 172 4.39 -6.02 -6.39
CA PRO A 172 3.09 -5.37 -6.20
C PRO A 172 1.90 -6.34 -6.19
N ALA A 173 1.98 -7.42 -6.97
CA ALA A 173 0.93 -8.45 -7.01
C ALA A 173 0.73 -9.15 -5.65
N HIS A 174 1.81 -9.43 -4.90
CA HIS A 174 1.71 -10.00 -3.56
C HIS A 174 1.11 -9.00 -2.56
N LYS A 175 1.52 -7.72 -2.64
CA LYS A 175 0.94 -6.65 -1.83
C LYS A 175 -0.56 -6.48 -2.11
N GLN A 176 -0.94 -6.50 -3.39
CA GLN A 176 -2.33 -6.43 -3.81
C GLN A 176 -3.14 -7.64 -3.27
N ARG A 177 -2.57 -8.85 -3.37
CA ARG A 177 -3.20 -10.04 -2.80
C ARG A 177 -3.42 -9.90 -1.30
N CYS A 178 -2.45 -9.36 -0.55
CA CYS A 178 -2.61 -9.07 0.88
C CYS A 178 -3.74 -8.08 1.15
N LEU A 179 -3.89 -7.04 0.33
CA LEU A 179 -4.97 -6.07 0.47
C LEU A 179 -6.37 -6.71 0.25
N GLU A 180 -6.46 -7.71 -0.63
CA GLU A 180 -7.68 -8.41 -0.98
C GLU A 180 -8.10 -9.50 0.02
N ILE A 181 -7.19 -9.98 0.86
CA ILE A 181 -7.50 -10.95 1.92
C ILE A 181 -8.24 -10.21 3.05
N ASP A 182 -9.48 -10.63 3.32
CA ASP A 182 -10.33 -10.00 4.34
C ASP A 182 -9.93 -10.39 5.77
N ASP A 183 -9.57 -11.67 6.00
CA ASP A 183 -9.17 -12.16 7.31
C ASP A 183 -7.72 -11.77 7.62
N PRO A 184 -7.46 -10.99 8.70
CA PRO A 184 -6.12 -10.58 9.09
C PRO A 184 -5.17 -11.74 9.39
N VAL A 185 -5.68 -12.84 9.97
CA VAL A 185 -4.87 -14.02 10.30
C VAL A 185 -4.48 -14.78 9.04
N GLU A 186 -5.40 -14.91 8.07
CA GLU A 186 -5.09 -15.48 6.76
C GLU A 186 -4.06 -14.63 6.01
N ARG A 187 -4.10 -13.30 6.18
CA ARG A 187 -3.10 -12.39 5.62
C ARG A 187 -1.72 -12.61 6.25
N LEU A 188 -1.62 -12.80 7.58
CA LEU A 188 -0.37 -13.18 8.25
C LEU A 188 0.14 -14.53 7.75
N ARG A 189 -0.74 -15.51 7.59
CA ARG A 189 -0.40 -16.85 7.07
C ARG A 189 0.15 -16.78 5.65
N TYR A 190 -0.42 -15.91 4.81
CA TYR A 190 0.07 -15.66 3.46
C TYR A 190 1.45 -14.99 3.45
N LEU A 191 1.69 -14.05 4.38
CA LEU A 191 2.95 -13.29 4.46
C LEU A 191 4.10 -14.08 5.09
N ARG A 192 3.82 -15.03 5.99
CA ARG A 192 4.85 -15.76 6.76
C ARG A 192 5.96 -16.34 5.88
N PRO A 193 5.67 -17.18 4.85
CA PRO A 193 6.71 -17.75 4.00
C PRO A 193 7.46 -16.67 3.18
N LEU A 194 6.80 -15.58 2.81
CA LEU A 194 7.43 -14.49 2.07
C LEU A 194 8.39 -13.69 2.95
N PHE A 195 8.07 -13.53 4.24
CA PHE A 195 8.92 -12.91 5.23
C PHE A 195 10.20 -13.74 5.46
N GLU A 196 10.08 -15.04 5.62
CA GLU A 196 11.20 -15.97 5.82
C GLU A 196 12.19 -15.92 4.67
N ILE A 197 11.71 -16.02 3.41
CA ILE A 197 12.55 -15.94 2.21
C ILE A 197 13.32 -14.60 2.13
N THR A 198 12.69 -13.51 2.57
CA THR A 198 13.30 -12.17 2.49
C THR A 198 14.33 -11.94 3.58
N THR A 199 14.23 -12.62 4.71
CA THR A 199 15.11 -12.44 5.88
C THR A 199 16.22 -13.48 5.96
N GLU A 200 16.17 -14.57 5.20
CA GLU A 200 17.27 -15.52 5.12
C GLU A 200 18.50 -14.85 4.46
N PRO A 201 19.69 -14.92 5.08
CA PRO A 201 20.91 -14.47 4.43
C PRO A 201 21.11 -15.30 3.15
N PRO A 202 21.64 -14.71 2.06
CA PRO A 202 21.92 -15.48 0.85
C PRO A 202 22.81 -16.65 1.22
N THR A 203 22.32 -17.86 0.99
CA THR A 203 23.08 -19.10 1.19
C THR A 203 24.38 -18.97 0.41
N ALA A 204 25.49 -18.85 1.12
CA ALA A 204 26.82 -18.96 0.55
C ALA A 204 26.98 -20.40 0.02
N GLY A 205 26.69 -20.58 -1.22
CA GLY A 205 26.76 -21.86 -1.89
C GLY A 205 27.19 -21.66 -3.33
N ILE A 206 28.50 -21.67 -3.49
CA ILE A 206 29.26 -22.47 -4.46
C ILE A 206 30.71 -22.14 -4.17
N GLU A 207 31.36 -23.02 -3.41
CA GLU A 207 32.82 -23.05 -3.41
C GLU A 207 33.22 -23.36 -4.88
N PRO A 208 34.16 -22.58 -5.44
CA PRO A 208 34.74 -23.00 -6.72
C PRO A 208 35.48 -24.28 -6.47
N ASP A 209 35.18 -25.31 -7.29
CA ASP A 209 35.91 -26.54 -7.43
C ASP A 209 37.37 -26.20 -7.78
N ASP A 210 38.24 -26.25 -6.78
CA ASP A 210 39.67 -26.01 -6.87
C ASP A 210 40.39 -27.34 -7.09
N ASP A 211 39.93 -28.09 -8.08
CA ASP A 211 40.62 -29.28 -8.62
C ASP A 211 41.08 -29.03 -10.06
N ALA A 212 41.99 -28.07 -10.22
CA ALA A 212 42.89 -28.07 -11.37
C ALA A 212 44.24 -28.58 -10.91
N ASP A 213 44.45 -29.88 -11.11
CA ASP A 213 45.71 -30.60 -11.00
C ASP A 213 46.73 -29.98 -11.99
N PRO A 214 47.88 -29.44 -11.53
CA PRO A 214 48.91 -28.92 -12.42
C PRO A 214 50.07 -29.93 -12.59
N ASP A 215 49.80 -31.11 -13.14
CA ASP A 215 50.90 -32.00 -13.58
C ASP A 215 50.41 -32.88 -14.72
N GLU A 216 50.73 -32.47 -15.95
CA GLU A 216 51.13 -33.36 -17.04
C GLU A 216 51.82 -32.52 -18.15
N ASP A 217 53.18 -32.68 -18.21
CA ASP A 217 54.18 -32.49 -19.28
C ASP A 217 53.92 -31.57 -20.48
#